data_e3fe0505b3e41ce3091fd6dc59f9d34b
#
_entry.id   e3fe0505b3e41ce3091fd6dc59f9d34b
#
_cell.length_a   1.000
_cell.length_b   1.000
_cell.length_c   1.000
_cell.angle_alpha   90.00
_cell.angle_beta   90.00
_cell.angle_gamma   90.00
#
_symmetry.space_group_name_H-M   'P 1'
#
loop_
_entity.id
_entity.type
_entity.pdbx_description
1 polymer ?
#
loop_
_entity_poly.entity_id
_entity_poly.type
_entity_poly.pdbx_seq_one_letter_code
_entity_poly.pdbx_strand_id
1 'polypeptide(L)'
;VAVAPVYSPGTWSTVGLRPYSGTVSQNDSSSRPRPPHERPWLASYAADVPDDIPEQTGSLGDLVEASAASYPDAVALEFFGSTTTYTELDALIARAAAGLRDLGVRAGDPVALMLPNCPQHIVAFYAVLRLGAVVIEHNPLYTPQELRHQFEDHRARFAIVWDKVAGHLQDFPADLAVDALVTIDVTRAMPIHMRLALRLPIAKARASRAQLTAPVSGTVVWERLLTTGSLPASHPKPATDALALIQYTSGTTGSPKGAALTHGNLLANAAQSRAWVPTVPRGSAVVYAVLPMFHAYGLTLCLTFAMSMGSRLVLFPKFDPALVLKVMKKRPPTFLPAVPPIADRLLAAATEQGVSLQGTEIAISGAMPLPHELVVPFEAASGGFLVEGYGLSECSPVISANPVSAARKPGTIGLPLPSTEVRVVDPDDPATDRPAGEPGELLVRGPQVFRGYYNKPEETAAVLLPGGWFRTGDIVSIDDEGFMTVVDRIKELIITGGFNVSPSEVEQVLRGHASVADAAVVGIPDPHSGEQVVAAVVAAPGTTVDAEALRAWAREILTPYKVPKRVVVVDELPKSLIGKVLRRQVRDDLLDAAGH
;
A
#
# COMPACT_ATOMS: atom_id res chain seq x y z
N VAL A 1 -35.48 16.75 -36.99
CA VAL A 1 -36.02 15.58 -37.70
C VAL A 1 -34.88 14.93 -38.45
N ALA A 2 -34.27 13.93 -37.91
CA ALA A 2 -33.44 12.97 -38.63
C ALA A 2 -33.50 11.62 -37.86
N VAL A 3 -33.90 10.61 -38.57
CA VAL A 3 -34.27 9.27 -38.12
C VAL A 3 -33.01 8.44 -37.86
N ALA A 4 -32.98 7.72 -36.73
CA ALA A 4 -31.97 6.71 -36.43
C ALA A 4 -32.25 5.40 -37.21
N PRO A 5 -31.25 4.65 -37.66
CA PRO A 5 -31.47 3.36 -38.30
C PRO A 5 -31.65 2.25 -37.26
N VAL A 6 -32.69 1.45 -37.49
CA VAL A 6 -33.04 0.21 -36.81
C VAL A 6 -32.06 -0.88 -37.24
N TYR A 7 -31.39 -1.55 -36.32
CA TYR A 7 -30.62 -2.76 -36.58
C TYR A 7 -31.51 -4.00 -36.39
N SER A 8 -31.65 -4.80 -37.43
CA SER A 8 -32.29 -6.12 -37.42
C SER A 8 -31.31 -7.20 -36.93
N PRO A 9 -31.77 -8.26 -36.22
CA PRO A 9 -30.90 -9.34 -35.75
C PRO A 9 -30.55 -10.31 -36.90
N GLY A 10 -29.26 -10.40 -37.21
CA GLY A 10 -28.70 -11.36 -38.13
C GLY A 10 -28.51 -12.73 -37.50
N THR A 11 -28.94 -13.75 -38.23
CA THR A 11 -28.89 -15.17 -37.94
C THR A 11 -27.45 -15.68 -37.77
N TRP A 12 -27.17 -16.37 -36.65
CA TRP A 12 -25.93 -17.11 -36.43
C TRP A 12 -25.98 -18.46 -37.13
N SER A 13 -25.11 -18.69 -38.13
CA SER A 13 -24.89 -19.99 -38.74
C SER A 13 -24.01 -20.85 -37.83
N THR A 14 -24.49 -22.04 -37.51
CA THR A 14 -23.78 -23.10 -36.79
C THR A 14 -22.58 -23.59 -37.59
N VAL A 15 -21.38 -23.32 -37.12
CA VAL A 15 -20.15 -23.99 -37.59
C VAL A 15 -19.96 -25.25 -36.75
N GLY A 16 -20.00 -26.40 -37.43
CA GLY A 16 -19.91 -27.71 -36.81
C GLY A 16 -18.56 -27.97 -36.13
N LEU A 17 -18.62 -28.34 -34.87
CA LEU A 17 -17.50 -28.90 -34.12
C LEU A 17 -17.22 -30.33 -34.63
N ARG A 18 -16.06 -30.57 -35.23
CA ARG A 18 -15.51 -31.92 -35.43
C ARG A 18 -14.93 -32.42 -34.12
N PRO A 19 -15.16 -33.67 -33.70
CA PRO A 19 -14.52 -34.25 -32.54
C PRO A 19 -13.02 -34.47 -32.85
N TYR A 20 -12.16 -33.88 -32.00
CA TYR A 20 -10.72 -34.12 -32.03
C TYR A 20 -10.45 -35.43 -31.28
N SER A 21 -10.19 -36.51 -32.03
CA SER A 21 -9.65 -37.75 -31.48
C SER A 21 -8.11 -37.64 -31.40
N GLY A 22 -7.63 -37.01 -30.34
CA GLY A 22 -6.22 -37.02 -29.97
C GLY A 22 -6.04 -38.00 -28.82
N THR A 23 -5.27 -39.05 -29.04
CA THR A 23 -4.76 -39.94 -27.99
C THR A 23 -4.02 -39.11 -26.96
N VAL A 24 -4.53 -39.10 -25.72
CA VAL A 24 -3.84 -38.57 -24.53
C VAL A 24 -2.64 -39.47 -24.28
N SER A 25 -1.46 -39.01 -24.64
CA SER A 25 -0.21 -39.55 -24.14
C SER A 25 -0.16 -39.22 -22.66
N GLN A 26 -0.26 -40.23 -21.81
CA GLN A 26 0.06 -40.12 -20.40
C GLN A 26 1.55 -39.84 -20.28
N ASN A 27 1.93 -38.56 -20.27
CA ASN A 27 3.21 -38.15 -19.74
C ASN A 27 3.10 -38.14 -18.23
N ASP A 28 3.69 -39.16 -17.64
CA ASP A 28 3.94 -39.32 -16.22
C ASP A 28 4.94 -38.24 -15.77
N SER A 29 4.43 -37.02 -15.52
CA SER A 29 5.19 -35.97 -14.85
C SER A 29 5.12 -36.23 -13.36
N SER A 30 5.95 -37.20 -12.89
CA SER A 30 6.31 -37.27 -11.49
C SER A 30 6.86 -35.90 -11.06
N SER A 31 6.04 -35.14 -10.32
CA SER A 31 6.41 -33.85 -9.73
C SER A 31 7.56 -34.05 -8.76
N ARG A 32 8.79 -33.94 -9.26
CA ARG A 32 9.96 -33.86 -8.38
C ARG A 32 9.87 -32.52 -7.63
N PRO A 33 10.09 -32.52 -6.30
CA PRO A 33 10.23 -31.25 -5.57
C PRO A 33 11.34 -30.43 -6.24
N ARG A 34 11.07 -29.15 -6.53
CA ARG A 34 12.07 -28.24 -7.10
C ARG A 34 13.26 -28.13 -6.14
N PRO A 35 14.51 -28.13 -6.63
CA PRO A 35 15.65 -27.84 -5.76
C PRO A 35 15.47 -26.45 -5.13
N PRO A 36 15.88 -26.26 -3.87
CA PRO A 36 15.60 -25.08 -3.07
C PRO A 36 16.23 -23.75 -3.56
N HIS A 37 16.82 -23.72 -4.77
CA HIS A 37 17.50 -22.56 -5.37
C HIS A 37 17.04 -22.22 -6.80
N GLU A 38 16.07 -22.93 -7.36
CA GLU A 38 15.54 -22.57 -8.68
C GLU A 38 14.60 -21.36 -8.56
N ARG A 39 14.92 -20.28 -9.31
CA ARG A 39 14.10 -19.07 -9.50
C ARG A 39 13.43 -19.11 -10.89
N PRO A 40 12.41 -19.97 -11.11
CA PRO A 40 11.83 -20.18 -12.43
C PRO A 40 11.21 -18.91 -13.03
N TRP A 41 10.76 -17.98 -12.22
CA TRP A 41 10.19 -16.69 -12.63
C TRP A 41 11.17 -15.79 -13.38
N LEU A 42 12.49 -15.99 -13.29
CA LEU A 42 13.48 -15.19 -14.01
C LEU A 42 13.33 -15.30 -15.53
N ALA A 43 12.87 -16.46 -16.02
CA ALA A 43 12.60 -16.65 -17.45
C ALA A 43 11.44 -15.77 -17.96
N SER A 44 10.59 -15.30 -17.05
CA SER A 44 9.42 -14.46 -17.35
C SER A 44 9.67 -12.96 -17.11
N TYR A 45 10.88 -12.58 -16.71
CA TYR A 45 11.25 -11.17 -16.57
C TYR A 45 11.30 -10.48 -17.93
N ALA A 46 10.97 -9.18 -17.96
CA ALA A 46 11.25 -8.35 -19.13
C ALA A 46 12.77 -8.27 -19.37
N ALA A 47 13.19 -8.16 -20.63
CA ALA A 47 14.61 -8.25 -21.01
C ALA A 47 15.53 -7.25 -20.29
N ASP A 48 15.01 -6.07 -19.92
CA ASP A 48 15.76 -5.02 -19.25
C ASP A 48 15.65 -5.06 -17.72
N VAL A 49 14.96 -6.06 -17.15
CA VAL A 49 14.87 -6.26 -15.70
C VAL A 49 15.96 -7.24 -15.27
N PRO A 50 16.88 -6.84 -14.38
CA PRO A 50 17.94 -7.71 -13.92
C PRO A 50 17.42 -8.78 -12.94
N ASP A 51 18.11 -9.92 -12.86
CA ASP A 51 17.82 -11.00 -11.90
C ASP A 51 17.99 -10.52 -10.45
N ASP A 52 19.01 -9.68 -10.23
CA ASP A 52 19.41 -9.19 -8.92
C ASP A 52 19.73 -7.69 -8.94
N ILE A 53 19.51 -7.02 -7.81
CA ILE A 53 19.97 -5.64 -7.59
C ILE A 53 21.39 -5.67 -6.98
N PRO A 54 22.21 -4.64 -7.20
CA PRO A 54 23.46 -4.46 -6.49
C PRO A 54 23.25 -4.42 -4.97
N GLU A 55 24.25 -4.86 -4.20
CA GLU A 55 24.27 -4.69 -2.76
C GLU A 55 24.12 -3.22 -2.40
N GLN A 56 23.19 -2.93 -1.49
CA GLN A 56 22.92 -1.56 -1.05
C GLN A 56 23.86 -1.18 0.08
N THR A 57 24.41 0.02 -0.02
CA THR A 57 25.30 0.62 0.99
C THR A 57 24.87 2.03 1.32
N GLY A 58 25.29 2.54 2.47
CA GLY A 58 24.93 3.89 2.91
C GLY A 58 23.58 3.96 3.61
N SER A 59 22.99 5.15 3.59
CA SER A 59 21.74 5.46 4.28
C SER A 59 20.63 5.88 3.32
N LEU A 60 19.38 5.79 3.76
CA LEU A 60 18.24 6.23 2.95
C LEU A 60 18.30 7.73 2.61
N GLY A 61 18.95 8.55 3.45
CA GLY A 61 19.21 9.97 3.18
C GLY A 61 20.07 10.20 1.95
N ASP A 62 20.91 9.24 1.58
CA ASP A 62 21.80 9.35 0.41
C ASP A 62 21.02 9.38 -0.91
N LEU A 63 19.77 8.91 -0.95
CA LEU A 63 18.89 9.01 -2.13
C LEU A 63 18.65 10.48 -2.53
N VAL A 64 18.38 11.33 -1.53
CA VAL A 64 18.14 12.78 -1.80
C VAL A 64 19.45 13.46 -2.16
N GLU A 65 20.55 13.16 -1.44
CA GLU A 65 21.87 13.74 -1.72
C GLU A 65 22.36 13.39 -3.13
N ALA A 66 22.22 12.13 -3.55
CA ALA A 66 22.59 11.68 -4.89
C ALA A 66 21.74 12.34 -5.97
N SER A 67 20.43 12.51 -5.72
CA SER A 67 19.54 13.20 -6.65
C SER A 67 19.82 14.71 -6.70
N ALA A 68 20.16 15.35 -5.57
CA ALA A 68 20.57 16.76 -5.54
C ALA A 68 21.89 16.98 -6.28
N ALA A 69 22.83 16.04 -6.17
CA ALA A 69 24.08 16.11 -6.93
C ALA A 69 23.90 15.90 -8.44
N SER A 70 22.99 15.00 -8.84
CA SER A 70 22.78 14.65 -10.26
C SER A 70 21.79 15.58 -10.98
N TYR A 71 20.79 16.10 -10.26
CA TYR A 71 19.67 16.89 -10.80
C TYR A 71 19.38 18.13 -9.94
N PRO A 72 20.36 19.01 -9.66
CA PRO A 72 20.25 20.08 -8.66
C PRO A 72 19.05 21.01 -8.90
N ASP A 73 18.79 21.37 -10.15
CA ASP A 73 17.74 22.31 -10.54
C ASP A 73 16.41 21.63 -10.89
N ALA A 74 16.36 20.29 -10.92
CA ALA A 74 15.13 19.57 -11.14
C ALA A 74 14.17 19.78 -9.95
N VAL A 75 12.88 19.87 -10.25
CA VAL A 75 11.85 19.99 -9.22
C VAL A 75 11.70 18.64 -8.51
N ALA A 76 12.03 18.62 -7.22
CA ALA A 76 11.84 17.45 -6.36
C ALA A 76 10.39 17.33 -5.87
N LEU A 77 9.82 18.45 -5.39
CA LEU A 77 8.47 18.46 -4.80
C LEU A 77 7.59 19.49 -5.51
N GLU A 78 6.32 19.14 -5.68
CA GLU A 78 5.27 20.07 -6.11
C GLU A 78 4.05 19.93 -5.19
N PHE A 79 3.58 21.07 -4.64
CA PHE A 79 2.44 21.12 -3.73
C PHE A 79 1.54 22.32 -4.05
N PHE A 80 0.33 22.09 -4.55
CA PHE A 80 -0.58 23.14 -5.04
C PHE A 80 0.04 24.12 -6.04
N GLY A 81 1.06 23.68 -6.78
CA GLY A 81 1.80 24.50 -7.73
C GLY A 81 3.00 25.27 -7.15
N SER A 82 3.25 25.20 -5.85
CA SER A 82 4.54 25.59 -5.26
C SER A 82 5.54 24.48 -5.54
N THR A 83 6.77 24.81 -5.91
CA THR A 83 7.82 23.86 -6.25
C THR A 83 9.03 24.03 -5.35
N THR A 84 9.75 22.95 -5.12
CA THR A 84 11.03 22.89 -4.41
C THR A 84 11.98 22.07 -5.26
N THR A 85 13.16 22.60 -5.59
CA THR A 85 14.21 21.87 -6.32
C THR A 85 14.93 20.87 -5.42
N TYR A 86 15.73 19.97 -6.00
CA TYR A 86 16.51 19.01 -5.21
C TYR A 86 17.57 19.73 -4.36
N THR A 87 18.21 20.78 -4.86
CA THR A 87 19.13 21.63 -4.07
C THR A 87 18.42 22.28 -2.87
N GLU A 88 17.23 22.85 -3.09
CA GLU A 88 16.44 23.45 -2.03
C GLU A 88 15.97 22.42 -1.01
N LEU A 89 15.55 21.23 -1.46
CA LEU A 89 15.12 20.13 -0.61
C LEU A 89 16.26 19.66 0.31
N ASP A 90 17.44 19.41 -0.24
CA ASP A 90 18.61 19.00 0.54
C ASP A 90 19.00 20.05 1.60
N ALA A 91 18.99 21.33 1.21
CA ALA A 91 19.24 22.44 2.14
C ALA A 91 18.16 22.55 3.23
N LEU A 92 16.89 22.29 2.92
CA LEU A 92 15.80 22.27 3.92
C LEU A 92 15.96 21.11 4.90
N ILE A 93 16.32 19.93 4.40
CA ILE A 93 16.58 18.74 5.21
C ILE A 93 17.74 19.00 6.18
N ALA A 94 18.86 19.57 5.69
CA ALA A 94 20.01 19.88 6.54
C ALA A 94 19.69 20.90 7.64
N ARG A 95 18.85 21.90 7.34
CA ARG A 95 18.39 22.88 8.35
C ARG A 95 17.43 22.26 9.36
N ALA A 96 16.46 21.45 8.91
CA ALA A 96 15.53 20.77 9.79
C ALA A 96 16.27 19.79 10.72
N ALA A 97 17.26 19.05 10.21
CA ALA A 97 18.09 18.16 11.00
C ALA A 97 18.89 18.92 12.07
N ALA A 98 19.48 20.08 11.74
CA ALA A 98 20.14 20.92 12.74
C ALA A 98 19.16 21.37 13.84
N GLY A 99 17.96 21.83 13.47
CA GLY A 99 16.93 22.24 14.42
C GLY A 99 16.46 21.10 15.34
N LEU A 100 16.29 19.89 14.79
CA LEU A 100 15.93 18.70 15.58
C LEU A 100 17.06 18.29 16.54
N ARG A 101 18.32 18.34 16.09
CA ARG A 101 19.50 18.11 16.96
C ARG A 101 19.53 19.10 18.12
N ASP A 102 19.24 20.36 17.85
CA ASP A 102 19.24 21.43 18.86
C ASP A 102 18.07 21.29 19.85
N LEU A 103 16.96 20.66 19.46
CA LEU A 103 15.88 20.23 20.35
C LEU A 103 16.25 19.00 21.20
N GLY A 104 17.36 18.34 20.92
CA GLY A 104 17.82 17.19 21.67
C GLY A 104 17.73 15.84 20.98
N VAL A 105 17.25 15.76 19.73
CA VAL A 105 17.21 14.50 18.96
C VAL A 105 18.63 14.00 18.69
N ARG A 106 18.86 12.70 18.92
CA ARG A 106 20.14 12.01 18.72
C ARG A 106 19.95 10.76 17.86
N ALA A 107 21.06 10.20 17.38
CA ALA A 107 21.06 8.91 16.68
C ALA A 107 20.42 7.82 17.54
N GLY A 108 19.54 7.03 16.93
CA GLY A 108 18.77 5.96 17.58
C GLY A 108 17.49 6.42 18.29
N ASP A 109 17.26 7.72 18.48
CA ASP A 109 16.03 8.20 19.11
C ASP A 109 14.81 7.94 18.19
N PRO A 110 13.71 7.39 18.72
CA PRO A 110 12.46 7.32 17.99
C PRO A 110 11.81 8.71 17.90
N VAL A 111 11.41 9.10 16.67
CA VAL A 111 10.73 10.37 16.39
C VAL A 111 9.42 10.07 15.68
N ALA A 112 8.30 10.41 16.32
CA ALA A 112 6.97 10.19 15.76
C ALA A 112 6.66 11.25 14.69
N LEU A 113 6.25 10.80 13.49
CA LEU A 113 5.71 11.64 12.43
C LEU A 113 4.21 11.37 12.29
N MET A 114 3.38 12.41 12.34
CA MET A 114 1.94 12.30 12.18
C MET A 114 1.44 13.38 11.22
N LEU A 115 1.71 13.17 9.92
CA LEU A 115 1.60 14.18 8.88
C LEU A 115 0.84 13.68 7.66
N PRO A 116 0.03 14.54 6.99
CA PRO A 116 -0.47 14.23 5.66
C PRO A 116 0.65 14.39 4.62
N ASN A 117 0.38 14.00 3.38
CA ASN A 117 1.31 14.23 2.26
C ASN A 117 1.51 15.74 2.05
N CYS A 118 2.65 16.26 2.46
CA CYS A 118 3.05 17.66 2.30
C CYS A 118 4.58 17.78 2.23
N PRO A 119 5.14 18.88 1.70
CA PRO A 119 6.58 19.07 1.62
C PRO A 119 7.30 18.94 2.96
N GLN A 120 6.69 19.43 4.03
CA GLN A 120 7.26 19.37 5.36
C GLN A 120 7.39 17.92 5.87
N HIS A 121 6.49 17.00 5.49
CA HIS A 121 6.59 15.58 5.81
C HIS A 121 7.90 15.00 5.25
N ILE A 122 8.18 15.25 3.97
CA ILE A 122 9.39 14.75 3.31
C ILE A 122 10.65 15.32 3.96
N VAL A 123 10.66 16.63 4.22
CA VAL A 123 11.78 17.27 4.91
C VAL A 123 11.98 16.70 6.32
N ALA A 124 10.90 16.50 7.08
CA ALA A 124 10.95 15.92 8.42
C ALA A 124 11.48 14.48 8.40
N PHE A 125 10.94 13.63 7.51
CA PHE A 125 11.36 12.25 7.33
C PHE A 125 12.86 12.14 7.09
N TYR A 126 13.39 12.84 6.10
CA TYR A 126 14.81 12.79 5.78
C TYR A 126 15.69 13.53 6.80
N ALA A 127 15.17 14.55 7.50
CA ALA A 127 15.90 15.22 8.57
C ALA A 127 16.14 14.32 9.78
N VAL A 128 15.12 13.54 10.18
CA VAL A 128 15.25 12.52 11.24
C VAL A 128 16.27 11.47 10.85
N LEU A 129 16.16 10.93 9.63
CA LEU A 129 17.10 9.91 9.12
C LEU A 129 18.54 10.43 9.01
N ARG A 130 18.74 11.70 8.63
CA ARG A 130 20.08 12.30 8.52
C ARG A 130 20.79 12.43 9.86
N LEU A 131 20.02 12.51 10.95
CA LEU A 131 20.57 12.46 12.32
C LEU A 131 20.88 11.03 12.79
N GLY A 132 20.53 10.01 12.03
CA GLY A 132 20.57 8.61 12.46
C GLY A 132 19.49 8.26 13.47
N ALA A 133 18.47 9.11 13.63
CA ALA A 133 17.29 8.86 14.44
C ALA A 133 16.28 7.99 13.66
N VAL A 134 15.34 7.38 14.37
CA VAL A 134 14.38 6.42 13.83
C VAL A 134 13.04 7.08 13.60
N VAL A 135 12.51 7.02 12.38
CA VAL A 135 11.17 7.51 12.06
C VAL A 135 10.12 6.52 12.56
N ILE A 136 9.06 7.04 13.19
CA ILE A 136 7.85 6.28 13.51
C ILE A 136 6.69 6.94 12.76
N GLU A 137 6.20 6.30 11.70
CA GLU A 137 5.09 6.84 10.92
C GLU A 137 3.73 6.51 11.56
N HIS A 138 2.91 7.54 11.75
CA HIS A 138 1.56 7.44 12.27
C HIS A 138 0.54 8.02 11.30
N ASN A 139 -0.60 7.36 11.23
CA ASN A 139 -1.75 7.93 10.54
C ASN A 139 -2.28 9.16 11.32
N PRO A 140 -2.33 10.36 10.70
CA PRO A 140 -2.84 11.56 11.37
C PRO A 140 -4.34 11.51 11.70
N LEU A 141 -5.04 10.46 11.27
CA LEU A 141 -6.47 10.26 11.57
C LEU A 141 -6.68 9.25 12.72
N TYR A 142 -5.62 8.70 13.30
CA TYR A 142 -5.76 7.83 14.47
C TYR A 142 -6.37 8.56 15.66
N THR A 143 -7.21 7.85 16.38
CA THR A 143 -7.76 8.32 17.66
C THR A 143 -6.67 8.36 18.73
N PRO A 144 -6.85 9.14 19.81
CA PRO A 144 -5.90 9.14 20.92
C PRO A 144 -5.67 7.74 21.52
N GLN A 145 -6.68 6.88 21.52
CA GLN A 145 -6.57 5.50 22.04
C GLN A 145 -5.67 4.61 21.15
N GLU A 146 -5.82 4.68 19.82
CA GLU A 146 -4.96 3.96 18.87
C GLU A 146 -3.51 4.43 18.96
N LEU A 147 -3.29 5.75 19.07
CA LEU A 147 -1.97 6.34 19.23
C LEU A 147 -1.33 5.93 20.57
N ARG A 148 -2.10 5.92 21.66
CA ARG A 148 -1.60 5.58 22.99
C ARG A 148 -0.88 4.24 23.00
N HIS A 149 -1.50 3.20 22.44
CA HIS A 149 -0.90 1.87 22.39
C HIS A 149 0.44 1.85 21.65
N GLN A 150 0.56 2.59 20.53
CA GLN A 150 1.79 2.67 19.76
C GLN A 150 2.87 3.46 20.54
N PHE A 151 2.50 4.57 21.19
CA PHE A 151 3.41 5.34 22.02
C PHE A 151 3.89 4.59 23.28
N GLU A 152 3.07 3.71 23.84
CA GLU A 152 3.45 2.78 24.92
C GLU A 152 4.54 1.80 24.47
N ASP A 153 4.55 1.40 23.20
CA ASP A 153 5.52 0.47 22.62
C ASP A 153 6.84 1.18 22.25
N HIS A 154 6.78 2.24 21.43
CA HIS A 154 8.00 2.89 20.90
C HIS A 154 8.58 3.99 21.80
N ARG A 155 7.84 4.54 22.76
CA ARG A 155 8.30 5.54 23.74
C ARG A 155 8.97 6.78 23.10
N ALA A 156 8.49 7.23 21.95
CA ALA A 156 9.05 8.41 21.31
C ALA A 156 8.89 9.65 22.18
N ARG A 157 10.02 10.36 22.43
CA ARG A 157 10.08 11.60 23.20
C ARG A 157 9.96 12.85 22.33
N PHE A 158 10.05 12.68 21.01
CA PHE A 158 9.95 13.74 20.02
C PHE A 158 8.84 13.40 19.03
N ALA A 159 8.01 14.39 18.70
CA ALA A 159 6.95 14.21 17.71
C ALA A 159 6.86 15.43 16.78
N ILE A 160 6.65 15.18 15.50
CA ILE A 160 6.41 16.19 14.46
C ILE A 160 5.04 15.90 13.87
N VAL A 161 4.10 16.79 14.11
CA VAL A 161 2.69 16.50 13.83
C VAL A 161 2.02 17.62 13.03
N TRP A 162 1.00 17.27 12.30
CA TRP A 162 0.08 18.24 11.75
C TRP A 162 -0.61 19.03 12.89
N ASP A 163 -0.67 20.34 12.79
CA ASP A 163 -1.21 21.21 13.84
C ASP A 163 -2.66 20.85 14.26
N LYS A 164 -3.44 20.31 13.33
CA LYS A 164 -4.83 19.87 13.59
C LYS A 164 -4.95 18.69 14.57
N VAL A 165 -3.92 17.89 14.70
CA VAL A 165 -3.93 16.66 15.51
C VAL A 165 -3.01 16.77 16.74
N ALA A 166 -2.39 17.91 16.94
CA ALA A 166 -1.47 18.14 18.07
C ALA A 166 -2.12 17.89 19.43
N GLY A 167 -3.41 18.21 19.57
CA GLY A 167 -4.18 17.97 20.80
C GLY A 167 -4.18 16.51 21.24
N HIS A 168 -4.14 15.55 20.30
CA HIS A 168 -4.10 14.12 20.63
C HIS A 168 -2.86 13.76 21.49
N LEU A 169 -1.71 14.41 21.26
CA LEU A 169 -0.49 14.17 22.02
C LEU A 169 -0.35 15.10 23.23
N GLN A 170 -0.92 16.31 23.19
CA GLN A 170 -0.92 17.23 24.32
C GLN A 170 -1.74 16.69 25.50
N ASP A 171 -2.77 15.90 25.22
CA ASP A 171 -3.66 15.27 26.20
C ASP A 171 -3.12 13.92 26.72
N PHE A 172 -1.93 13.49 26.29
CA PHE A 172 -1.33 12.26 26.78
C PHE A 172 -0.94 12.37 28.26
N PRO A 173 -1.06 11.26 29.03
CA PRO A 173 -0.61 11.22 30.41
C PRO A 173 0.90 11.45 30.51
N ALA A 174 1.37 11.89 31.69
CA ALA A 174 2.75 12.31 31.90
C ALA A 174 3.81 11.25 31.57
N ASP A 175 3.47 9.96 31.68
CA ASP A 175 4.35 8.84 31.34
C ASP A 175 4.54 8.62 29.83
N LEU A 176 3.69 9.22 29.00
CA LEU A 176 3.75 9.20 27.53
C LEU A 176 3.96 10.60 26.92
N ALA A 177 4.10 11.63 27.76
CA ALA A 177 4.32 12.99 27.29
C ALA A 177 5.62 13.09 26.49
N VAL A 178 5.55 13.75 25.32
CA VAL A 178 6.73 14.04 24.51
C VAL A 178 7.49 15.23 25.07
N ASP A 179 8.82 15.20 25.01
CA ASP A 179 9.67 16.31 25.46
C ASP A 179 9.57 17.52 24.54
N ALA A 180 9.42 17.25 23.23
CA ALA A 180 9.22 18.30 22.24
C ALA A 180 8.16 17.89 21.20
N LEU A 181 7.10 18.68 21.15
CA LEU A 181 6.05 18.56 20.13
C LEU A 181 6.24 19.67 19.11
N VAL A 182 6.63 19.28 17.88
CA VAL A 182 6.78 20.17 16.74
C VAL A 182 5.50 20.15 15.91
N THR A 183 4.96 21.34 15.59
CA THR A 183 3.72 21.43 14.82
C THR A 183 3.92 22.06 13.46
N ILE A 184 3.23 21.50 12.47
CA ILE A 184 3.29 21.88 11.06
C ILE A 184 1.93 22.43 10.61
N ASP A 185 1.93 23.69 10.14
CA ASP A 185 0.87 24.27 9.31
C ASP A 185 1.16 23.95 7.84
N VAL A 186 0.45 22.98 7.27
CA VAL A 186 0.67 22.55 5.87
C VAL A 186 0.42 23.68 4.86
N THR A 187 -0.38 24.71 5.22
CA THR A 187 -0.65 25.83 4.34
C THR A 187 0.59 26.68 4.07
N ARG A 188 1.62 26.60 4.94
CA ARG A 188 2.89 27.31 4.78
C ARG A 188 3.66 26.90 3.51
N ALA A 189 3.48 25.66 3.05
CA ALA A 189 4.07 25.17 1.81
C ALA A 189 3.27 25.55 0.55
N MET A 190 2.07 26.12 0.70
CA MET A 190 1.24 26.55 -0.44
C MET A 190 1.75 27.87 -1.03
N PRO A 191 1.44 28.14 -2.32
CA PRO A 191 1.73 29.45 -2.95
C PRO A 191 1.10 30.61 -2.17
N ILE A 192 1.80 31.76 -2.13
CA ILE A 192 1.40 32.91 -1.30
C ILE A 192 -0.02 33.41 -1.63
N HIS A 193 -0.41 33.41 -2.89
CA HIS A 193 -1.76 33.84 -3.29
C HIS A 193 -2.86 32.92 -2.75
N MET A 194 -2.62 31.60 -2.67
CA MET A 194 -3.56 30.65 -2.06
C MET A 194 -3.62 30.83 -0.54
N ARG A 195 -2.48 31.04 0.12
CA ARG A 195 -2.43 31.36 1.55
C ARG A 195 -3.21 32.62 1.89
N LEU A 196 -3.12 33.65 1.06
CA LEU A 196 -3.90 34.88 1.22
C LEU A 196 -5.40 34.62 0.98
N ALA A 197 -5.73 33.82 -0.06
CA ALA A 197 -7.13 33.45 -0.33
C ALA A 197 -7.79 32.70 0.83
N LEU A 198 -7.05 31.82 1.53
CA LEU A 198 -7.53 31.11 2.73
C LEU A 198 -7.81 32.06 3.93
N ARG A 199 -7.27 33.29 3.92
CA ARG A 199 -7.49 34.29 4.98
C ARG A 199 -8.65 35.24 4.69
N LEU A 200 -9.28 35.13 3.52
CA LEU A 200 -10.44 35.95 3.20
C LEU A 200 -11.58 35.72 4.21
N PRO A 201 -12.32 36.78 4.60
CA PRO A 201 -13.39 36.70 5.61
C PRO A 201 -14.69 36.09 5.08
N ILE A 202 -14.63 35.12 4.17
CA ILE A 202 -15.77 34.42 3.59
C ILE A 202 -15.88 32.99 4.13
N ALA A 203 -17.13 32.48 4.21
CA ALA A 203 -17.39 31.15 4.79
C ALA A 203 -16.58 30.03 4.13
N LYS A 204 -16.51 30.03 2.78
CA LYS A 204 -15.75 29.02 2.01
C LYS A 204 -14.26 29.03 2.36
N ALA A 205 -13.62 30.21 2.48
CA ALA A 205 -12.21 30.30 2.84
C ALA A 205 -11.95 29.80 4.27
N ARG A 206 -12.84 30.16 5.21
CA ARG A 206 -12.77 29.66 6.61
C ARG A 206 -12.90 28.15 6.67
N ALA A 207 -13.88 27.57 5.97
CA ALA A 207 -14.08 26.12 5.91
C ALA A 207 -12.86 25.41 5.31
N SER A 208 -12.34 25.87 4.17
CA SER A 208 -11.14 25.31 3.54
C SER A 208 -9.91 25.44 4.43
N ARG A 209 -9.73 26.56 5.12
CA ARG A 209 -8.63 26.75 6.06
C ARG A 209 -8.74 25.78 7.24
N ALA A 210 -9.93 25.63 7.83
CA ALA A 210 -10.17 24.72 8.96
C ALA A 210 -9.92 23.24 8.60
N GLN A 211 -9.96 22.88 7.31
CA GLN A 211 -9.56 21.53 6.86
C GLN A 211 -8.05 21.35 6.82
N LEU A 212 -7.26 22.43 6.69
CA LEU A 212 -5.81 22.36 6.42
C LEU A 212 -4.94 22.73 7.62
N THR A 213 -5.44 23.53 8.56
CA THR A 213 -4.67 24.02 9.71
C THR A 213 -5.60 24.37 10.88
N ALA A 214 -5.06 24.29 12.09
CA ALA A 214 -5.72 24.72 13.32
C ALA A 214 -4.75 25.54 14.18
N PRO A 215 -5.24 26.51 14.97
CA PRO A 215 -4.42 27.19 15.95
C PRO A 215 -4.02 26.21 17.08
N VAL A 216 -2.75 26.16 17.42
CA VAL A 216 -2.21 25.36 18.51
C VAL A 216 -1.23 26.21 19.34
N SER A 217 -1.15 25.98 20.63
CA SER A 217 -0.24 26.66 21.56
C SER A 217 0.59 25.63 22.35
N GLY A 218 1.67 26.08 22.97
CA GLY A 218 2.53 25.21 23.77
C GLY A 218 3.40 24.25 22.97
N THR A 219 3.58 24.50 21.66
CA THR A 219 4.37 23.65 20.77
C THR A 219 5.51 24.41 20.11
N VAL A 220 6.47 23.70 19.55
CA VAL A 220 7.52 24.27 18.71
C VAL A 220 7.00 24.37 17.28
N VAL A 221 6.97 25.59 16.74
CA VAL A 221 6.55 25.81 15.33
C VAL A 221 7.65 25.33 14.39
N TRP A 222 7.28 24.56 13.36
CA TRP A 222 8.20 23.96 12.40
C TRP A 222 9.21 24.95 11.78
N GLU A 223 8.74 26.13 11.38
CA GLU A 223 9.60 27.15 10.76
C GLU A 223 10.75 27.61 11.66
N ARG A 224 10.61 27.48 12.99
CA ARG A 224 11.68 27.83 13.94
C ARG A 224 12.87 26.86 13.80
N LEU A 225 12.62 25.58 13.51
CA LEU A 225 13.70 24.61 13.29
C LEU A 225 14.58 25.00 12.08
N LEU A 226 13.98 25.60 11.07
CA LEU A 226 14.68 25.96 9.83
C LEU A 226 15.58 27.20 9.97
N THR A 227 15.59 27.86 11.13
CA THR A 227 16.37 29.09 11.40
C THR A 227 17.61 28.87 12.27
N THR A 228 17.81 27.68 12.82
CA THR A 228 18.88 27.39 13.80
C THR A 228 20.25 27.10 13.19
N GLY A 229 20.36 27.07 11.87
CA GLY A 229 21.58 26.73 11.15
C GLY A 229 21.39 25.54 10.22
N SER A 230 22.47 24.93 9.78
CA SER A 230 22.47 23.75 8.91
C SER A 230 23.34 22.65 9.50
N LEU A 231 22.93 21.41 9.37
CA LEU A 231 23.76 20.27 9.75
C LEU A 231 25.00 20.21 8.84
N PRO A 232 26.22 20.11 9.39
CA PRO A 232 27.40 20.06 8.56
C PRO A 232 27.45 18.78 7.72
N ALA A 233 28.00 18.85 6.51
CA ALA A 233 28.18 17.69 5.63
C ALA A 233 29.04 16.57 6.24
N SER A 234 29.88 16.92 7.23
CA SER A 234 30.70 15.97 8.01
C SER A 234 29.94 15.26 9.13
N HIS A 235 28.62 15.51 9.29
CA HIS A 235 27.83 14.78 10.27
C HIS A 235 27.85 13.27 9.96
N PRO A 236 28.10 12.40 10.96
CA PRO A 236 28.13 10.96 10.73
C PRO A 236 26.83 10.45 10.10
N LYS A 237 26.96 9.66 9.04
CA LYS A 237 25.82 8.98 8.42
C LYS A 237 25.51 7.69 9.15
N PRO A 238 24.22 7.30 9.26
CA PRO A 238 23.87 6.01 9.85
C PRO A 238 24.36 4.86 8.96
N ALA A 239 24.67 3.72 9.60
CA ALA A 239 25.05 2.50 8.89
C ALA A 239 23.84 1.91 8.14
N THR A 240 24.11 1.11 7.11
CA THR A 240 23.08 0.48 6.27
C THR A 240 22.15 -0.43 7.06
N ASP A 241 22.68 -1.12 8.08
CA ASP A 241 21.95 -2.02 8.97
C ASP A 241 21.32 -1.32 10.18
N ALA A 242 21.55 0.00 10.33
CA ALA A 242 20.89 0.78 11.38
C ALA A 242 19.37 0.87 11.12
N LEU A 243 18.60 0.90 12.21
CA LEU A 243 17.16 1.07 12.15
C LEU A 243 16.82 2.46 11.60
N ALA A 244 15.97 2.51 10.58
CA ALA A 244 15.54 3.74 9.92
C ALA A 244 14.07 4.07 10.21
N LEU A 245 13.22 3.05 10.21
CA LEU A 245 11.77 3.20 10.27
C LEU A 245 11.13 2.10 11.13
N ILE A 246 10.16 2.47 11.94
CA ILE A 246 9.20 1.54 12.52
C ILE A 246 7.84 1.82 11.90
N GLN A 247 7.30 0.82 11.19
CA GLN A 247 6.01 0.90 10.53
C GLN A 247 5.00 0.02 11.25
N TYR A 248 4.00 0.63 11.91
CA TYR A 248 2.96 -0.14 12.57
C TYR A 248 2.00 -0.77 11.58
N THR A 249 1.79 -2.08 11.75
CA THR A 249 0.84 -2.85 10.95
C THR A 249 -0.46 -3.01 11.71
N SER A 250 -1.59 -3.02 11.01
CA SER A 250 -2.93 -3.20 11.59
C SER A 250 -3.21 -4.63 12.05
N GLY A 251 -2.19 -5.44 12.28
CA GLY A 251 -2.18 -6.85 12.68
C GLY A 251 -3.55 -7.54 12.75
N THR A 252 -3.70 -8.65 12.03
CA THR A 252 -4.95 -9.47 12.06
C THR A 252 -5.19 -10.15 13.42
N THR A 253 -4.22 -10.09 14.35
CA THR A 253 -4.23 -10.86 15.62
C THR A 253 -4.38 -10.04 16.89
N GLY A 254 -4.67 -8.75 16.83
CA GLY A 254 -4.79 -7.95 18.06
C GLY A 254 -4.13 -6.59 17.95
N SER A 255 -3.19 -6.31 18.85
CA SER A 255 -2.46 -5.05 18.90
C SER A 255 -1.58 -4.83 17.67
N PRO A 256 -1.51 -3.61 17.11
CA PRO A 256 -0.57 -3.27 16.06
C PRO A 256 0.86 -3.58 16.45
N LYS A 257 1.67 -4.10 15.50
CA LYS A 257 3.08 -4.41 15.69
C LYS A 257 3.93 -3.50 14.84
N GLY A 258 5.01 -2.97 15.40
CA GLY A 258 5.95 -2.14 14.67
C GLY A 258 6.94 -2.99 13.87
N ALA A 259 6.83 -3.02 12.54
CA ALA A 259 7.85 -3.62 11.68
C ALA A 259 9.11 -2.75 11.69
N ALA A 260 10.23 -3.30 12.14
CA ALA A 260 11.51 -2.60 12.26
C ALA A 260 12.31 -2.74 10.97
N LEU A 261 12.41 -1.62 10.21
CA LEU A 261 13.03 -1.56 8.89
C LEU A 261 14.36 -0.80 8.97
N THR A 262 15.42 -1.40 8.43
CA THR A 262 16.75 -0.77 8.34
C THR A 262 16.84 0.16 7.13
N HIS A 263 17.87 1.02 7.10
CA HIS A 263 18.20 1.78 5.89
C HIS A 263 18.40 0.85 4.68
N GLY A 264 19.08 -0.28 4.87
CA GLY A 264 19.32 -1.27 3.83
C GLY A 264 18.05 -1.89 3.26
N ASN A 265 17.07 -2.23 4.12
CA ASN A 265 15.80 -2.80 3.66
C ASN A 265 15.07 -1.81 2.72
N LEU A 266 14.96 -0.55 3.12
CA LEU A 266 14.28 0.51 2.36
C LEU A 266 15.04 0.87 1.08
N LEU A 267 16.38 0.95 1.13
CA LEU A 267 17.21 1.15 -0.05
C LEU A 267 17.06 0.01 -1.07
N ALA A 268 17.06 -1.23 -0.59
CA ALA A 268 16.88 -2.40 -1.44
C ALA A 268 15.52 -2.36 -2.15
N ASN A 269 14.44 -2.08 -1.44
CA ASN A 269 13.12 -2.05 -2.06
C ASN A 269 12.94 -0.87 -3.03
N ALA A 270 13.55 0.28 -2.76
CA ALA A 270 13.62 1.38 -3.72
C ALA A 270 14.42 0.99 -4.99
N ALA A 271 15.54 0.25 -4.83
CA ALA A 271 16.34 -0.24 -5.95
C ALA A 271 15.60 -1.31 -6.76
N GLN A 272 14.92 -2.26 -6.10
CA GLN A 272 14.07 -3.27 -6.72
C GLN A 272 12.94 -2.63 -7.53
N SER A 273 12.22 -1.68 -6.93
CA SER A 273 11.14 -0.94 -7.61
C SER A 273 11.65 -0.21 -8.85
N ARG A 274 12.83 0.41 -8.76
CA ARG A 274 13.47 1.09 -9.89
C ARG A 274 13.89 0.11 -10.99
N ALA A 275 14.44 -1.05 -10.62
CA ALA A 275 14.84 -2.08 -11.57
C ALA A 275 13.63 -2.70 -12.28
N TRP A 276 12.47 -2.74 -11.63
CA TRP A 276 11.22 -3.29 -12.19
C TRP A 276 10.60 -2.41 -13.29
N VAL A 277 10.85 -1.12 -13.25
CA VAL A 277 10.30 -0.14 -14.22
C VAL A 277 11.43 0.61 -14.94
N PRO A 278 12.29 -0.07 -15.71
CA PRO A 278 13.49 0.51 -16.30
C PRO A 278 13.18 1.62 -17.33
N THR A 279 11.95 1.65 -17.86
CA THR A 279 11.48 2.66 -18.82
C THR A 279 11.19 4.02 -18.20
N VAL A 280 11.03 4.11 -16.87
CA VAL A 280 10.78 5.38 -16.18
C VAL A 280 12.03 6.27 -16.23
N PRO A 281 11.96 7.49 -16.83
CA PRO A 281 13.13 8.32 -17.04
C PRO A 281 13.63 8.97 -15.75
N ARG A 282 14.94 8.88 -15.47
CA ARG A 282 15.56 9.55 -14.32
C ARG A 282 15.63 11.06 -14.52
N GLY A 283 15.48 11.82 -13.44
CA GLY A 283 15.59 13.28 -13.41
C GLY A 283 14.38 14.02 -13.99
N SER A 284 13.47 13.33 -14.71
CA SER A 284 12.35 13.97 -15.40
C SER A 284 10.98 13.31 -15.16
N ALA A 285 10.95 12.10 -14.60
CA ALA A 285 9.70 11.42 -14.28
C ALA A 285 8.85 12.21 -13.29
N VAL A 286 7.53 12.02 -13.38
CA VAL A 286 6.53 12.62 -12.49
C VAL A 286 5.82 11.52 -11.72
N VAL A 287 5.96 11.55 -10.41
CA VAL A 287 5.32 10.61 -9.48
C VAL A 287 4.20 11.32 -8.73
N TYR A 288 3.03 10.71 -8.64
CA TYR A 288 1.91 11.26 -7.89
C TYR A 288 1.77 10.59 -6.52
N ALA A 289 1.89 11.38 -5.45
CA ALA A 289 1.64 10.92 -4.08
C ALA A 289 0.14 11.04 -3.74
N VAL A 290 -0.68 10.20 -4.36
CA VAL A 290 -2.11 10.07 -4.06
C VAL A 290 -2.36 9.08 -2.90
N LEU A 291 -1.39 8.21 -2.61
CA LEU A 291 -1.38 7.32 -1.46
C LEU A 291 -0.76 8.00 -0.25
N PRO A 292 -1.22 7.71 0.98
CA PRO A 292 -0.63 8.28 2.19
C PRO A 292 0.79 7.76 2.40
N MET A 293 1.75 8.69 2.57
CA MET A 293 3.17 8.35 2.78
C MET A 293 3.47 7.84 4.19
N PHE A 294 2.59 8.03 5.16
CA PHE A 294 2.67 7.37 6.46
C PHE A 294 2.37 5.86 6.42
N HIS A 295 1.98 5.33 5.27
CA HIS A 295 1.79 3.90 5.01
C HIS A 295 2.93 3.38 4.12
N ALA A 296 3.46 2.18 4.41
CA ALA A 296 4.61 1.61 3.71
C ALA A 296 4.50 1.65 2.18
N TYR A 297 3.31 1.40 1.61
CA TYR A 297 3.09 1.46 0.17
C TYR A 297 3.32 2.86 -0.41
N GLY A 298 2.71 3.90 0.20
CA GLY A 298 2.93 5.29 -0.21
C GLY A 298 4.34 5.77 0.09
N LEU A 299 4.93 5.35 1.21
CA LEU A 299 6.30 5.70 1.57
C LEU A 299 7.29 5.21 0.49
N THR A 300 7.19 3.95 0.08
CA THR A 300 8.15 3.40 -0.87
C THR A 300 7.84 3.81 -2.30
N LEU A 301 6.65 3.56 -2.82
CA LEU A 301 6.38 3.82 -4.24
C LEU A 301 6.11 5.29 -4.59
N CYS A 302 5.75 6.14 -3.61
CA CYS A 302 5.72 7.58 -3.86
C CYS A 302 7.06 8.22 -3.45
N LEU A 303 7.43 8.17 -2.15
CA LEU A 303 8.53 8.98 -1.63
C LEU A 303 9.91 8.42 -2.00
N THR A 304 10.28 7.22 -1.49
CA THR A 304 11.67 6.74 -1.67
C THR A 304 11.98 6.42 -3.14
N PHE A 305 11.01 5.89 -3.89
CA PHE A 305 11.13 5.70 -5.33
C PHE A 305 11.40 7.04 -6.06
N ALA A 306 10.56 8.06 -5.83
CA ALA A 306 10.75 9.36 -6.48
C ALA A 306 12.12 9.97 -6.17
N MET A 307 12.55 9.93 -4.90
CA MET A 307 13.85 10.44 -4.48
C MET A 307 15.01 9.65 -5.11
N SER A 308 14.87 8.33 -5.26
CA SER A 308 15.89 7.48 -5.89
C SER A 308 16.04 7.69 -7.40
N MET A 309 15.03 8.28 -8.04
CA MET A 309 14.96 8.52 -9.48
C MET A 309 15.30 9.97 -9.87
N GLY A 310 15.44 10.89 -8.91
CA GLY A 310 15.49 12.31 -9.18
C GLY A 310 14.18 12.84 -9.76
N SER A 311 13.06 12.19 -9.47
CA SER A 311 11.75 12.49 -10.04
C SER A 311 11.08 13.66 -9.34
N ARG A 312 10.12 14.28 -10.02
CA ARG A 312 9.20 15.22 -9.40
C ARG A 312 8.11 14.47 -8.67
N LEU A 313 7.99 14.69 -7.37
CA LEU A 313 6.91 14.17 -6.53
C LEU A 313 5.80 15.22 -6.38
N VAL A 314 4.64 14.95 -6.96
CA VAL A 314 3.46 15.82 -6.84
C VAL A 314 2.63 15.34 -5.65
N LEU A 315 2.43 16.21 -4.68
CA LEU A 315 1.87 15.91 -3.37
C LEU A 315 0.39 16.29 -3.30
N PHE A 316 -0.42 15.35 -2.85
CA PHE A 316 -1.84 15.54 -2.55
C PHE A 316 -2.08 15.22 -1.07
N PRO A 317 -2.45 16.20 -0.21
CA PRO A 317 -2.64 15.95 1.22
C PRO A 317 -3.78 14.99 1.51
N LYS A 318 -4.72 14.89 0.58
CA LYS A 318 -5.82 13.93 0.53
C LYS A 318 -6.12 13.64 -0.94
N PHE A 319 -6.48 12.40 -1.26
CA PHE A 319 -6.96 12.07 -2.59
C PHE A 319 -8.28 12.79 -2.87
N ASP A 320 -8.26 13.63 -3.90
CA ASP A 320 -9.39 14.34 -4.47
C ASP A 320 -9.30 14.24 -5.99
N PRO A 321 -10.20 13.50 -6.66
CA PRO A 321 -10.13 13.31 -8.11
C PRO A 321 -10.10 14.61 -8.89
N ALA A 322 -10.88 15.63 -8.49
CA ALA A 322 -10.92 16.91 -9.19
C ALA A 322 -9.58 17.66 -9.10
N LEU A 323 -8.93 17.62 -7.92
CA LEU A 323 -7.60 18.19 -7.73
C LEU A 323 -6.54 17.44 -8.55
N VAL A 324 -6.57 16.11 -8.54
CA VAL A 324 -5.65 15.26 -9.31
C VAL A 324 -5.80 15.56 -10.81
N LEU A 325 -7.02 15.52 -11.35
CA LEU A 325 -7.30 15.80 -12.76
C LEU A 325 -6.88 17.22 -13.19
N LYS A 326 -7.04 18.20 -12.29
CA LYS A 326 -6.57 19.58 -12.56
C LYS A 326 -5.06 19.63 -12.77
N VAL A 327 -4.29 18.85 -12.03
CA VAL A 327 -2.82 18.76 -12.21
C VAL A 327 -2.48 17.94 -13.44
N MET A 328 -3.18 16.82 -13.70
CA MET A 328 -2.97 15.94 -14.86
C MET A 328 -3.11 16.67 -16.18
N LYS A 329 -4.06 17.61 -16.31
CA LYS A 329 -4.20 18.46 -17.51
C LYS A 329 -2.92 19.19 -17.92
N LYS A 330 -2.05 19.48 -16.96
CA LYS A 330 -0.80 20.21 -17.19
C LYS A 330 0.42 19.29 -17.18
N ARG A 331 0.34 18.24 -16.41
CA ARG A 331 1.47 17.35 -16.12
C ARG A 331 0.96 15.97 -15.74
N PRO A 332 0.71 15.11 -16.73
CA PRO A 332 0.33 13.73 -16.44
C PRO A 332 1.46 13.00 -15.69
N PRO A 333 1.13 12.01 -14.82
CA PRO A 333 2.14 11.25 -14.12
C PRO A 333 2.81 10.24 -15.04
N THR A 334 4.13 10.11 -14.95
CA THR A 334 4.86 8.96 -15.51
C THR A 334 4.56 7.71 -14.68
N PHE A 335 4.45 7.89 -13.35
CA PHE A 335 4.26 6.79 -12.41
C PHE A 335 3.18 7.15 -11.37
N LEU A 336 2.14 6.31 -11.29
CA LEU A 336 0.98 6.50 -10.42
C LEU A 336 0.79 5.27 -9.51
N PRO A 337 1.37 5.26 -8.30
CA PRO A 337 0.97 4.28 -7.30
C PRO A 337 -0.47 4.53 -6.87
N ALA A 338 -1.31 3.50 -6.91
CA ALA A 338 -2.73 3.61 -6.62
C ALA A 338 -3.26 2.38 -5.88
N VAL A 339 -4.50 2.44 -5.48
CA VAL A 339 -5.32 1.29 -5.08
C VAL A 339 -6.56 1.26 -5.97
N PRO A 340 -7.24 0.12 -6.16
CA PRO A 340 -8.37 0.04 -7.08
C PRO A 340 -9.41 1.14 -6.91
N PRO A 341 -9.86 1.52 -5.68
CA PRO A 341 -10.82 2.61 -5.51
C PRO A 341 -10.32 3.99 -5.96
N ILE A 342 -9.00 4.23 -5.94
CA ILE A 342 -8.40 5.47 -6.45
C ILE A 342 -8.43 5.47 -7.98
N ALA A 343 -8.01 4.37 -8.61
CA ALA A 343 -8.02 4.24 -10.06
C ALA A 343 -9.45 4.34 -10.63
N ASP A 344 -10.41 3.65 -10.01
CA ASP A 344 -11.82 3.68 -10.39
C ASP A 344 -12.42 5.09 -10.29
N ARG A 345 -12.28 5.74 -9.12
CA ARG A 345 -12.79 7.09 -8.91
C ARG A 345 -12.11 8.13 -9.81
N LEU A 346 -10.83 7.94 -10.14
CA LEU A 346 -10.12 8.82 -11.05
C LEU A 346 -10.65 8.66 -12.48
N LEU A 347 -10.86 7.42 -12.93
CA LEU A 347 -11.43 7.10 -14.24
C LEU A 347 -12.86 7.65 -14.37
N ALA A 348 -13.72 7.41 -13.38
CA ALA A 348 -15.08 7.91 -13.35
C ALA A 348 -15.12 9.45 -13.43
N ALA A 349 -14.34 10.15 -12.59
CA ALA A 349 -14.27 11.59 -12.59
C ALA A 349 -13.68 12.16 -13.89
N ALA A 350 -12.71 11.46 -14.51
CA ALA A 350 -12.14 11.86 -15.80
C ALA A 350 -13.19 11.79 -16.91
N THR A 351 -13.98 10.72 -16.94
CA THR A 351 -15.08 10.52 -17.88
C THR A 351 -16.17 11.59 -17.70
N GLU A 352 -16.62 11.82 -16.46
CA GLU A 352 -17.64 12.82 -16.14
C GLU A 352 -17.22 14.25 -16.54
N GLN A 353 -15.95 14.61 -16.30
CA GLN A 353 -15.44 15.95 -16.57
C GLN A 353 -14.87 16.13 -17.98
N GLY A 354 -14.86 15.09 -18.81
CA GLY A 354 -14.24 15.10 -20.14
C GLY A 354 -12.74 15.40 -20.08
N VAL A 355 -12.05 14.91 -19.06
CA VAL A 355 -10.60 15.08 -18.87
C VAL A 355 -9.88 13.83 -19.32
N SER A 356 -8.85 13.96 -20.15
CA SER A 356 -8.02 12.84 -20.56
C SER A 356 -7.09 12.39 -19.44
N LEU A 357 -6.91 11.07 -19.28
CA LEU A 357 -5.85 10.44 -18.48
C LEU A 357 -4.59 10.15 -19.30
N GLN A 358 -4.57 10.51 -20.58
CA GLN A 358 -3.45 10.29 -21.50
C GLN A 358 -2.14 10.83 -20.93
N GLY A 359 -1.06 10.05 -21.09
CA GLY A 359 0.27 10.35 -20.55
C GLY A 359 0.52 9.79 -19.15
N THR A 360 -0.46 9.10 -18.53
CA THR A 360 -0.19 8.21 -17.39
C THR A 360 0.44 6.93 -17.94
N GLU A 361 1.76 6.80 -17.82
CA GLU A 361 2.49 5.70 -18.46
C GLU A 361 2.35 4.39 -17.68
N ILE A 362 2.51 4.46 -16.36
CA ILE A 362 2.48 3.31 -15.46
C ILE A 362 1.62 3.63 -14.25
N ALA A 363 0.59 2.82 -14.01
CA ALA A 363 -0.12 2.77 -12.75
C ALA A 363 0.08 1.40 -12.10
N ILE A 364 0.51 1.38 -10.82
CA ILE A 364 0.63 0.15 -10.03
C ILE A 364 -0.47 0.17 -8.98
N SER A 365 -1.29 -0.87 -8.98
CA SER A 365 -2.36 -1.08 -8.01
C SER A 365 -1.96 -2.14 -7.00
N GLY A 366 -2.10 -1.86 -5.71
CA GLY A 366 -1.72 -2.77 -4.63
C GLY A 366 -2.68 -2.72 -3.44
N ALA A 367 -2.30 -3.40 -2.38
CA ALA A 367 -3.00 -3.51 -1.10
C ALA A 367 -4.34 -4.26 -1.13
N MET A 368 -4.94 -4.50 -2.29
CA MET A 368 -6.17 -5.25 -2.48
C MET A 368 -6.26 -5.77 -3.93
N PRO A 369 -7.06 -6.83 -4.20
CA PRO A 369 -7.23 -7.36 -5.54
C PRO A 369 -7.68 -6.29 -6.54
N LEU A 370 -7.08 -6.26 -7.72
CA LEU A 370 -7.44 -5.36 -8.82
C LEU A 370 -8.59 -5.99 -9.62
N PRO A 371 -9.79 -5.35 -9.68
CA PRO A 371 -10.89 -5.84 -10.51
C PRO A 371 -10.51 -5.86 -11.99
N HIS A 372 -10.72 -6.98 -12.65
CA HIS A 372 -10.35 -7.14 -14.07
C HIS A 372 -11.07 -6.12 -14.97
N GLU A 373 -12.32 -5.83 -14.64
CA GLU A 373 -13.15 -4.85 -15.35
C GLU A 373 -12.64 -3.41 -15.29
N LEU A 374 -11.75 -3.08 -14.35
CA LEU A 374 -11.14 -1.76 -14.25
C LEU A 374 -9.93 -1.61 -15.17
N VAL A 375 -9.20 -2.70 -15.46
CA VAL A 375 -7.91 -2.66 -16.18
C VAL A 375 -8.08 -2.09 -17.59
N VAL A 376 -8.92 -2.72 -18.39
CA VAL A 376 -9.09 -2.34 -19.81
C VAL A 376 -9.60 -0.91 -19.99
N PRO A 377 -10.67 -0.45 -19.27
CA PRO A 377 -11.11 0.93 -19.38
C PRO A 377 -10.05 1.96 -18.92
N PHE A 378 -9.32 1.67 -17.85
CA PHE A 378 -8.27 2.57 -17.36
C PHE A 378 -7.13 2.70 -18.36
N GLU A 379 -6.64 1.59 -18.91
CA GLU A 379 -5.57 1.58 -19.91
C GLU A 379 -5.99 2.27 -21.21
N ALA A 380 -7.22 2.05 -21.67
CA ALA A 380 -7.77 2.76 -22.83
C ALA A 380 -7.82 4.29 -22.63
N ALA A 381 -8.14 4.74 -21.40
CA ALA A 381 -8.19 6.15 -21.06
C ALA A 381 -6.81 6.79 -20.85
N SER A 382 -5.84 6.05 -20.32
CA SER A 382 -4.50 6.53 -19.97
C SER A 382 -3.49 6.38 -21.11
N GLY A 383 -3.64 5.34 -21.92
CA GLY A 383 -2.65 4.92 -22.92
C GLY A 383 -1.45 4.18 -22.33
N GLY A 384 -1.44 3.93 -21.01
CA GLY A 384 -0.38 3.22 -20.28
C GLY A 384 -0.88 1.90 -19.68
N PHE A 385 -0.11 1.35 -18.76
CA PHE A 385 -0.40 0.09 -18.09
C PHE A 385 -0.97 0.30 -16.69
N LEU A 386 -1.96 -0.51 -16.31
CA LEU A 386 -2.42 -0.68 -14.93
C LEU A 386 -2.13 -2.12 -14.50
N VAL A 387 -1.17 -2.29 -13.57
CA VAL A 387 -0.68 -3.61 -13.15
C VAL A 387 -0.80 -3.80 -11.64
N GLU A 388 -0.91 -5.07 -11.21
CA GLU A 388 -0.93 -5.42 -9.80
C GLU A 388 0.47 -5.45 -9.20
N GLY A 389 0.56 -4.99 -7.92
CA GLY A 389 1.70 -5.19 -7.05
C GLY A 389 1.26 -5.73 -5.70
N TYR A 390 2.11 -6.55 -5.08
CA TYR A 390 1.86 -7.16 -3.79
C TYR A 390 3.02 -6.92 -2.83
N GLY A 391 2.66 -6.78 -1.55
CA GLY A 391 3.66 -6.61 -0.51
C GLY A 391 3.08 -6.46 0.89
N LEU A 392 3.98 -6.44 1.86
CA LEU A 392 3.72 -6.33 3.28
C LEU A 392 4.65 -5.28 3.90
N SER A 393 4.21 -4.60 4.96
CA SER A 393 5.08 -3.64 5.67
C SER A 393 6.40 -4.25 6.09
N GLU A 394 6.40 -5.53 6.45
CA GLU A 394 7.55 -6.35 6.81
C GLU A 394 8.54 -6.57 5.64
N CYS A 395 8.16 -6.19 4.42
CA CYS A 395 8.99 -6.32 3.21
C CYS A 395 9.28 -4.98 2.52
N SER A 396 9.10 -3.85 3.16
CA SER A 396 9.53 -2.48 2.76
C SER A 396 8.82 -1.77 1.59
N PRO A 397 7.64 -2.05 1.07
CA PRO A 397 6.80 -3.21 1.29
C PRO A 397 6.79 -4.21 0.13
N VAL A 398 7.34 -3.91 -1.07
CA VAL A 398 7.05 -4.63 -2.32
C VAL A 398 7.81 -5.95 -2.40
N ILE A 399 7.05 -7.02 -2.59
CA ILE A 399 7.56 -8.38 -2.79
C ILE A 399 7.53 -8.73 -4.27
N SER A 400 6.40 -8.46 -4.93
CA SER A 400 6.17 -8.82 -6.33
C SER A 400 5.32 -7.78 -7.06
N ALA A 401 5.41 -7.79 -8.38
CA ALA A 401 4.54 -7.01 -9.24
C ALA A 401 4.37 -7.70 -10.60
N ASN A 402 3.27 -7.41 -11.28
CA ASN A 402 3.10 -7.81 -12.66
C ASN A 402 4.08 -7.03 -13.56
N PRO A 403 4.64 -7.64 -14.62
CA PRO A 403 5.41 -6.94 -15.63
C PRO A 403 4.62 -5.77 -16.24
N VAL A 404 5.29 -4.63 -16.43
CA VAL A 404 4.68 -3.46 -17.08
C VAL A 404 4.74 -3.65 -18.60
N SER A 405 4.04 -4.65 -19.08
CA SER A 405 4.02 -5.05 -20.49
C SER A 405 2.79 -5.91 -20.80
N ALA A 406 2.63 -6.30 -22.06
CA ALA A 406 1.60 -7.25 -22.48
C ALA A 406 1.79 -8.66 -21.88
N ALA A 407 2.96 -8.97 -21.35
CA ALA A 407 3.25 -10.26 -20.68
C ALA A 407 2.67 -10.36 -19.25
N ARG A 408 2.04 -9.29 -18.73
CA ARG A 408 1.37 -9.34 -17.44
C ARG A 408 0.22 -10.35 -17.42
N LYS A 409 -0.04 -10.93 -16.26
CA LYS A 409 -1.19 -11.83 -16.03
C LYS A 409 -2.15 -11.17 -15.04
N PRO A 410 -3.20 -10.48 -15.49
CA PRO A 410 -4.22 -9.89 -14.62
C PRO A 410 -4.84 -10.93 -13.68
N GLY A 411 -5.12 -10.54 -12.43
CA GLY A 411 -5.60 -11.44 -11.38
C GLY A 411 -4.50 -12.19 -10.64
N THR A 412 -3.24 -11.99 -11.02
CA THR A 412 -2.07 -12.45 -10.26
C THR A 412 -1.40 -11.28 -9.55
N ILE A 413 -0.61 -11.56 -8.52
CA ILE A 413 0.27 -10.58 -7.87
C ILE A 413 1.63 -10.46 -8.58
N GLY A 414 1.75 -11.03 -9.78
CA GLY A 414 2.92 -10.95 -10.63
C GLY A 414 4.07 -11.86 -10.20
N LEU A 415 5.27 -11.41 -10.51
CA LEU A 415 6.53 -12.12 -10.29
C LEU A 415 7.29 -11.49 -9.11
N PRO A 416 8.09 -12.25 -8.35
CA PRO A 416 8.99 -11.70 -7.33
C PRO A 416 9.90 -10.62 -7.92
N LEU A 417 10.17 -9.54 -7.17
CA LEU A 417 11.11 -8.51 -7.61
C LEU A 417 12.57 -9.03 -7.63
N PRO A 418 13.49 -8.38 -8.37
CA PRO A 418 14.91 -8.71 -8.35
C PRO A 418 15.48 -8.92 -6.95
N SER A 419 16.34 -9.91 -6.76
CA SER A 419 16.92 -10.34 -5.46
C SER A 419 15.87 -10.79 -4.43
N THR A 420 14.64 -11.08 -4.84
CA THR A 420 13.62 -11.67 -3.98
C THR A 420 13.47 -13.14 -4.29
N GLU A 421 13.57 -13.97 -3.28
CA GLU A 421 13.32 -15.40 -3.36
C GLU A 421 11.98 -15.72 -2.67
N VAL A 422 11.26 -16.66 -3.24
CA VAL A 422 9.96 -17.12 -2.71
C VAL A 422 9.91 -18.64 -2.67
N ARG A 423 9.17 -19.16 -1.69
CA ARG A 423 8.78 -20.57 -1.58
C ARG A 423 7.31 -20.64 -1.23
N VAL A 424 6.63 -21.65 -1.72
CA VAL A 424 5.28 -22.02 -1.29
C VAL A 424 5.39 -23.32 -0.50
N VAL A 425 5.00 -23.28 0.77
CA VAL A 425 5.22 -24.37 1.71
C VAL A 425 3.93 -24.82 2.37
N ASP A 426 3.97 -25.99 3.00
CA ASP A 426 2.91 -26.43 3.89
C ASP A 426 2.79 -25.45 5.07
N PRO A 427 1.60 -24.88 5.35
CA PRO A 427 1.42 -23.95 6.46
C PRO A 427 1.74 -24.57 7.84
N ASP A 428 1.51 -25.88 8.00
CA ASP A 428 1.74 -26.60 9.24
C ASP A 428 3.20 -27.12 9.37
N ASP A 429 3.87 -27.33 8.24
CA ASP A 429 5.28 -27.70 8.18
C ASP A 429 6.06 -26.84 7.15
N PRO A 430 6.53 -25.64 7.53
CA PRO A 430 7.25 -24.74 6.64
C PRO A 430 8.57 -25.28 6.05
N ALA A 431 9.03 -26.45 6.48
CA ALA A 431 10.17 -27.14 5.88
C ALA A 431 9.78 -27.85 4.57
N THR A 432 8.52 -28.19 4.39
CA THR A 432 8.00 -28.97 3.25
C THR A 432 7.45 -28.03 2.17
N ASP A 433 8.09 -28.04 0.98
CA ASP A 433 7.61 -27.33 -0.19
C ASP A 433 6.35 -27.97 -0.78
N ARG A 434 5.42 -27.14 -1.25
CA ARG A 434 4.26 -27.59 -2.02
C ARG A 434 4.64 -27.83 -3.49
N PRO A 435 4.03 -28.81 -4.16
CA PRO A 435 4.14 -28.96 -5.60
C PRO A 435 3.77 -27.70 -6.37
N ALA A 436 4.35 -27.52 -7.57
CA ALA A 436 4.00 -26.39 -8.43
C ALA A 436 2.49 -26.33 -8.70
N GLY A 437 1.90 -25.14 -8.61
CA GLY A 437 0.48 -24.90 -8.78
C GLY A 437 -0.40 -25.21 -7.57
N GLU A 438 0.09 -25.96 -6.57
CA GLU A 438 -0.66 -26.20 -5.34
C GLU A 438 -0.59 -24.99 -4.38
N PRO A 439 -1.71 -24.63 -3.73
CA PRO A 439 -1.71 -23.57 -2.72
C PRO A 439 -0.92 -23.95 -1.46
N GLY A 440 -0.18 -22.99 -0.91
CA GLY A 440 0.53 -23.10 0.35
C GLY A 440 0.93 -21.73 0.90
N GLU A 441 1.53 -21.68 2.08
CA GLU A 441 2.01 -20.43 2.65
C GLU A 441 3.19 -19.87 1.87
N LEU A 442 3.12 -18.58 1.53
CA LEU A 442 4.22 -17.86 0.90
C LEU A 442 5.31 -17.55 1.93
N LEU A 443 6.50 -18.06 1.69
CA LEU A 443 7.73 -17.63 2.34
C LEU A 443 8.50 -16.68 1.43
N VAL A 444 9.07 -15.64 2.01
CA VAL A 444 9.85 -14.62 1.28
C VAL A 444 11.22 -14.46 1.92
N ARG A 445 12.26 -14.40 1.08
CA ARG A 445 13.62 -14.02 1.47
C ARG A 445 14.14 -12.95 0.51
N GLY A 446 14.79 -11.92 1.05
CA GLY A 446 15.36 -10.86 0.23
C GLY A 446 15.88 -9.70 1.08
N PRO A 447 16.65 -8.78 0.47
CA PRO A 447 17.26 -7.67 1.19
C PRO A 447 16.23 -6.67 1.75
N GLN A 448 15.01 -6.67 1.23
CA GLN A 448 13.90 -5.82 1.66
C GLN A 448 13.16 -6.35 2.90
N VAL A 449 13.41 -7.60 3.33
CA VAL A 449 12.74 -8.21 4.49
C VAL A 449 13.24 -7.55 5.78
N PHE A 450 12.32 -7.20 6.64
CA PHE A 450 12.54 -6.46 7.88
C PHE A 450 13.47 -7.19 8.87
N ARG A 451 13.97 -6.45 9.85
CA ARG A 451 14.80 -7.00 10.92
C ARG A 451 13.98 -7.82 11.95
N GLY A 452 12.68 -7.56 12.04
CA GLY A 452 11.75 -8.17 13.00
C GLY A 452 10.74 -7.15 13.52
N TYR A 453 9.89 -7.56 14.45
CA TYR A 453 8.97 -6.67 15.14
C TYR A 453 9.65 -5.96 16.31
N TYR A 454 9.51 -4.64 16.38
CA TYR A 454 10.10 -3.81 17.41
C TYR A 454 9.63 -4.24 18.80
N ASN A 455 10.56 -4.46 19.74
CA ASN A 455 10.31 -4.95 21.10
C ASN A 455 9.48 -6.26 21.21
N LYS A 456 9.42 -7.08 20.13
CA LYS A 456 8.60 -8.29 20.06
C LYS A 456 9.42 -9.50 19.59
N PRO A 457 10.38 -9.99 20.39
CA PRO A 457 11.27 -11.07 19.96
C PRO A 457 10.54 -12.41 19.71
N GLU A 458 9.52 -12.74 20.48
CA GLU A 458 8.76 -13.98 20.31
C GLU A 458 7.94 -13.97 19.03
N GLU A 459 7.24 -12.86 18.76
CA GLU A 459 6.49 -12.69 17.51
C GLU A 459 7.40 -12.62 16.29
N THR A 460 8.61 -12.11 16.45
CA THR A 460 9.65 -12.12 15.41
C THR A 460 10.09 -13.54 15.12
N ALA A 461 10.43 -14.34 16.14
CA ALA A 461 10.84 -15.72 15.99
C ALA A 461 9.76 -16.62 15.39
N ALA A 462 8.48 -16.28 15.58
CA ALA A 462 7.36 -17.00 14.99
C ALA A 462 7.22 -16.80 13.47
N VAL A 463 7.79 -15.72 12.92
CA VAL A 463 7.64 -15.39 11.49
C VAL A 463 8.97 -15.34 10.72
N LEU A 464 10.10 -15.09 11.38
CA LEU A 464 11.43 -15.14 10.76
C LEU A 464 12.08 -16.47 11.04
N LEU A 465 12.06 -17.34 10.01
CA LEU A 465 12.62 -18.69 10.08
C LEU A 465 14.14 -18.69 9.84
N PRO A 466 14.85 -19.78 10.22
CA PRO A 466 16.25 -19.96 9.87
C PRO A 466 16.54 -19.76 8.39
N GLY A 467 17.68 -19.14 8.07
CA GLY A 467 18.06 -18.81 6.69
C GLY A 467 17.43 -17.53 6.14
N GLY A 468 16.75 -16.73 6.99
CA GLY A 468 16.19 -15.42 6.61
C GLY A 468 14.85 -15.49 5.88
N TRP A 469 14.14 -16.60 5.98
CA TRP A 469 12.81 -16.76 5.41
C TRP A 469 11.74 -16.12 6.29
N PHE A 470 10.95 -15.25 5.70
CA PHE A 470 9.81 -14.59 6.36
C PHE A 470 8.51 -15.29 5.98
N ARG A 471 7.73 -15.68 6.97
CA ARG A 471 6.37 -16.21 6.84
C ARG A 471 5.39 -15.07 6.62
N THR A 472 4.78 -14.98 5.44
CA THR A 472 3.83 -13.89 5.13
C THR A 472 2.46 -14.10 5.78
N GLY A 473 2.10 -15.34 6.05
CA GLY A 473 0.75 -15.73 6.47
C GLY A 473 -0.28 -15.65 5.34
N ASP A 474 0.16 -15.41 4.10
CA ASP A 474 -0.70 -15.43 2.91
C ASP A 474 -0.57 -16.78 2.19
N ILE A 475 -1.70 -17.36 1.78
CA ILE A 475 -1.74 -18.58 0.96
C ILE A 475 -1.69 -18.17 -0.50
N VAL A 476 -0.71 -18.70 -1.22
CA VAL A 476 -0.54 -18.43 -2.66
C VAL A 476 -0.34 -19.72 -3.44
N SER A 477 -0.59 -19.66 -4.75
CA SER A 477 -0.13 -20.65 -5.73
C SER A 477 0.84 -19.97 -6.70
N ILE A 478 1.82 -20.73 -7.22
CA ILE A 478 2.78 -20.24 -8.24
C ILE A 478 2.60 -21.12 -9.47
N ASP A 479 2.36 -20.52 -10.63
CA ASP A 479 2.26 -21.25 -11.90
C ASP A 479 3.65 -21.61 -12.48
N ASP A 480 3.67 -22.34 -13.59
CA ASP A 480 4.91 -22.80 -14.22
C ASP A 480 5.80 -21.67 -14.78
N GLU A 481 5.22 -20.49 -15.01
CA GLU A 481 5.94 -19.28 -15.45
C GLU A 481 6.40 -18.43 -14.26
N GLY A 482 6.02 -18.80 -13.02
CA GLY A 482 6.42 -18.13 -11.79
C GLY A 482 5.47 -17.03 -11.33
N PHE A 483 4.32 -16.83 -12.00
CA PHE A 483 3.32 -15.87 -11.54
C PHE A 483 2.60 -16.39 -10.30
N MET A 484 2.45 -15.50 -9.32
CA MET A 484 1.84 -15.81 -8.04
C MET A 484 0.39 -15.33 -7.98
N THR A 485 -0.49 -16.16 -7.42
CA THR A 485 -1.90 -15.80 -7.15
C THR A 485 -2.18 -15.95 -5.67
N VAL A 486 -2.68 -14.88 -5.02
CA VAL A 486 -3.14 -14.95 -3.63
C VAL A 486 -4.48 -15.68 -3.58
N VAL A 487 -4.52 -16.74 -2.80
CA VAL A 487 -5.75 -17.52 -2.56
C VAL A 487 -6.49 -16.96 -1.35
N ASP A 488 -5.78 -16.79 -0.20
CA ASP A 488 -6.33 -16.18 1.02
C ASP A 488 -5.22 -15.93 2.07
N ARG A 489 -5.65 -15.59 3.30
CA ARG A 489 -4.78 -15.48 4.47
C ARG A 489 -5.03 -16.61 5.45
N ILE A 490 -3.98 -17.21 5.99
CA ILE A 490 -4.08 -18.32 6.96
C ILE A 490 -5.01 -17.95 8.12
N LYS A 491 -4.87 -16.74 8.67
CA LYS A 491 -5.64 -16.25 9.83
C LYS A 491 -7.08 -15.84 9.50
N GLU A 492 -7.41 -15.71 8.23
CA GLU A 492 -8.75 -15.37 7.76
C GLU A 492 -9.50 -16.61 7.27
N LEU A 493 -8.81 -17.77 7.11
CA LEU A 493 -9.45 -19.04 6.78
C LEU A 493 -10.47 -19.40 7.85
N ILE A 494 -11.66 -19.78 7.41
CA ILE A 494 -12.75 -20.23 8.29
C ILE A 494 -12.64 -21.74 8.45
N ILE A 495 -12.48 -22.19 9.70
CA ILE A 495 -12.34 -23.61 10.00
C ILE A 495 -13.71 -24.17 10.36
N THR A 496 -14.38 -24.79 9.40
CA THR A 496 -15.73 -25.35 9.58
C THR A 496 -15.77 -26.85 9.33
N GLY A 497 -16.15 -27.62 10.35
CA GLY A 497 -16.23 -29.09 10.26
C GLY A 497 -14.92 -29.77 9.86
N GLY A 498 -13.77 -29.19 10.20
CA GLY A 498 -12.44 -29.69 9.83
C GLY A 498 -11.97 -29.28 8.43
N PHE A 499 -12.74 -28.46 7.71
CA PHE A 499 -12.37 -27.94 6.40
C PHE A 499 -11.95 -26.46 6.50
N ASN A 500 -10.92 -26.08 5.75
CA ASN A 500 -10.53 -24.69 5.55
C ASN A 500 -11.37 -24.08 4.43
N VAL A 501 -12.06 -23.00 4.72
CA VAL A 501 -12.84 -22.21 3.76
C VAL A 501 -12.18 -20.87 3.58
N SER A 502 -11.86 -20.53 2.33
CA SER A 502 -11.36 -19.21 1.95
C SER A 502 -12.50 -18.20 1.94
N PRO A 503 -12.50 -17.17 2.81
CA PRO A 503 -13.46 -16.08 2.73
C PRO A 503 -13.48 -15.41 1.35
N SER A 504 -12.30 -15.20 0.76
CA SER A 504 -12.16 -14.50 -0.52
C SER A 504 -12.80 -15.27 -1.67
N GLU A 505 -12.71 -16.60 -1.68
CA GLU A 505 -13.40 -17.45 -2.67
C GLU A 505 -14.92 -17.29 -2.58
N VAL A 506 -15.45 -17.35 -1.37
CA VAL A 506 -16.89 -17.18 -1.15
C VAL A 506 -17.36 -15.78 -1.50
N GLU A 507 -16.62 -14.74 -1.11
CA GLU A 507 -16.90 -13.34 -1.45
C GLU A 507 -16.91 -13.12 -2.97
N GLN A 508 -15.97 -13.70 -3.70
CA GLN A 508 -15.91 -13.61 -5.15
C GLN A 508 -17.16 -14.21 -5.81
N VAL A 509 -17.57 -15.38 -5.34
CA VAL A 509 -18.82 -16.01 -5.81
C VAL A 509 -20.02 -15.10 -5.52
N LEU A 510 -20.18 -14.61 -4.28
CA LEU A 510 -21.31 -13.76 -3.91
C LEU A 510 -21.36 -12.45 -4.71
N ARG A 511 -20.21 -11.81 -4.98
CA ARG A 511 -20.13 -10.61 -5.84
C ARG A 511 -20.49 -10.87 -7.30
N GLY A 512 -20.40 -12.11 -7.76
CA GLY A 512 -20.87 -12.52 -9.09
C GLY A 512 -22.40 -12.50 -9.26
N HIS A 513 -23.17 -12.38 -8.18
CA HIS A 513 -24.63 -12.29 -8.25
C HIS A 513 -25.09 -10.85 -8.49
N ALA A 514 -26.00 -10.64 -9.44
CA ALA A 514 -26.44 -9.33 -9.92
C ALA A 514 -27.01 -8.38 -8.83
N SER A 515 -27.50 -8.93 -7.71
CA SER A 515 -28.03 -8.12 -6.60
C SER A 515 -26.98 -7.69 -5.59
N VAL A 516 -25.71 -8.11 -5.72
CA VAL A 516 -24.64 -7.88 -4.73
C VAL A 516 -23.63 -6.88 -5.29
N ALA A 517 -23.45 -5.76 -4.60
CA ALA A 517 -22.41 -4.77 -4.90
C ALA A 517 -21.08 -5.11 -4.23
N ASP A 518 -21.12 -5.58 -2.96
CA ASP A 518 -19.92 -5.95 -2.22
C ASP A 518 -20.27 -7.03 -1.18
N ALA A 519 -19.27 -7.82 -0.78
CA ALA A 519 -19.45 -8.89 0.18
C ALA A 519 -18.21 -9.05 1.06
N ALA A 520 -18.43 -9.35 2.34
CA ALA A 520 -17.41 -9.78 3.28
C ALA A 520 -17.85 -11.08 3.95
N VAL A 521 -16.94 -12.05 4.01
CA VAL A 521 -17.23 -13.37 4.58
C VAL A 521 -16.31 -13.62 5.78
N VAL A 522 -16.88 -14.10 6.87
CA VAL A 522 -16.18 -14.32 8.13
C VAL A 522 -16.62 -15.63 8.80
N GLY A 523 -15.72 -16.18 9.61
CA GLY A 523 -16.03 -17.29 10.51
C GLY A 523 -16.64 -16.79 11.80
N ILE A 524 -17.82 -17.29 12.16
CA ILE A 524 -18.46 -17.04 13.45
C ILE A 524 -18.39 -18.34 14.28
N PRO A 525 -18.01 -18.29 15.56
CA PRO A 525 -17.93 -19.49 16.40
C PRO A 525 -19.23 -20.30 16.39
N ASP A 526 -19.12 -21.61 16.22
CA ASP A 526 -20.24 -22.55 16.20
C ASP A 526 -19.91 -23.80 17.04
N PRO A 527 -20.77 -24.19 18.00
CA PRO A 527 -20.48 -25.29 18.89
C PRO A 527 -20.30 -26.66 18.22
N HIS A 528 -20.83 -26.84 17.00
CA HIS A 528 -20.85 -28.14 16.30
C HIS A 528 -19.78 -28.22 15.20
N SER A 529 -19.45 -27.12 14.56
CA SER A 529 -18.52 -27.09 13.42
C SER A 529 -17.21 -26.34 13.69
N GLY A 530 -17.02 -25.80 14.89
CA GLY A 530 -15.93 -24.88 15.22
C GLY A 530 -16.26 -23.47 14.79
N GLU A 531 -16.38 -23.23 13.50
CA GLU A 531 -16.89 -21.97 12.93
C GLU A 531 -17.98 -22.26 11.88
N GLN A 532 -18.86 -21.31 11.68
CA GLN A 532 -19.78 -21.27 10.54
C GLN A 532 -19.43 -20.13 9.60
N VAL A 533 -19.59 -20.37 8.32
CA VAL A 533 -19.39 -19.34 7.26
C VAL A 533 -20.58 -18.38 7.30
N VAL A 534 -20.31 -17.09 7.51
CA VAL A 534 -21.33 -16.03 7.52
C VAL A 534 -20.91 -14.92 6.55
N ALA A 535 -21.84 -14.42 5.75
CA ALA A 535 -21.61 -13.34 4.80
C ALA A 535 -22.34 -12.07 5.20
N ALA A 536 -21.66 -10.92 5.20
CA ALA A 536 -22.25 -9.59 5.16
C ALA A 536 -22.23 -9.11 3.70
N VAL A 537 -23.37 -8.67 3.17
CA VAL A 537 -23.49 -8.27 1.76
C VAL A 537 -24.09 -6.88 1.64
N VAL A 538 -23.59 -6.09 0.69
CA VAL A 538 -24.13 -4.79 0.29
C VAL A 538 -24.94 -4.98 -0.99
N ALA A 539 -26.16 -4.48 -1.03
CA ALA A 539 -27.01 -4.58 -2.21
C ALA A 539 -26.49 -3.69 -3.36
N ALA A 540 -26.62 -4.19 -4.58
CA ALA A 540 -26.35 -3.40 -5.78
C ALA A 540 -27.39 -2.25 -5.91
N PRO A 541 -27.00 -1.08 -6.47
CA PRO A 541 -27.91 0.05 -6.61
C PRO A 541 -29.24 -0.31 -7.28
N GLY A 542 -30.35 0.02 -6.62
CA GLY A 542 -31.69 -0.26 -7.15
C GLY A 542 -32.16 -1.70 -7.04
N THR A 543 -31.41 -2.55 -6.32
CA THR A 543 -31.79 -3.96 -6.07
C THR A 543 -32.05 -4.23 -4.59
N THR A 544 -32.65 -5.39 -4.31
CA THR A 544 -32.76 -5.96 -2.96
C THR A 544 -32.12 -7.33 -2.96
N VAL A 545 -31.39 -7.68 -1.90
CA VAL A 545 -30.78 -8.99 -1.72
C VAL A 545 -31.78 -9.91 -1.01
N ASP A 546 -32.20 -10.98 -1.67
CA ASP A 546 -32.86 -12.10 -1.02
C ASP A 546 -31.78 -13.09 -0.53
N ALA A 547 -31.61 -13.19 0.77
CA ALA A 547 -30.57 -14.01 1.40
C ALA A 547 -30.69 -15.51 1.05
N GLU A 548 -31.93 -16.05 0.97
CA GLU A 548 -32.14 -17.47 0.65
C GLU A 548 -31.90 -17.75 -0.85
N ALA A 549 -32.34 -16.86 -1.73
CA ALA A 549 -32.06 -16.96 -3.16
C ALA A 549 -30.54 -16.87 -3.43
N LEU A 550 -29.83 -15.96 -2.77
CA LEU A 550 -28.38 -15.83 -2.88
C LEU A 550 -27.63 -17.07 -2.37
N ARG A 551 -28.10 -17.65 -1.26
CA ARG A 551 -27.56 -18.92 -0.74
C ARG A 551 -27.84 -20.09 -1.67
N ALA A 552 -29.04 -20.15 -2.26
CA ALA A 552 -29.39 -21.18 -3.24
C ALA A 552 -28.49 -21.09 -4.48
N TRP A 553 -28.27 -19.88 -5.00
CA TRP A 553 -27.36 -19.64 -6.11
C TRP A 553 -25.91 -20.00 -5.77
N ALA A 554 -25.42 -19.64 -4.59
CA ALA A 554 -24.09 -20.00 -4.14
C ALA A 554 -23.89 -21.55 -4.02
N ARG A 555 -24.95 -22.32 -3.70
CA ARG A 555 -24.89 -23.79 -3.65
C ARG A 555 -24.68 -24.44 -5.03
N GLU A 556 -24.98 -23.76 -6.10
CA GLU A 556 -24.75 -24.26 -7.46
C GLU A 556 -23.27 -24.18 -7.85
N ILE A 557 -22.50 -23.32 -7.15
CA ILE A 557 -21.11 -23.02 -7.50
C ILE A 557 -20.14 -23.55 -6.43
N LEU A 558 -20.50 -23.41 -5.15
CA LEU A 558 -19.66 -23.77 -4.01
C LEU A 558 -19.99 -25.13 -3.43
N THR A 559 -18.97 -25.81 -2.92
CA THR A 559 -19.18 -27.04 -2.12
C THR A 559 -20.02 -26.73 -0.85
N PRO A 560 -20.83 -27.67 -0.37
CA PRO A 560 -21.80 -27.40 0.70
C PRO A 560 -21.25 -26.77 1.97
N TYR A 561 -20.00 -27.11 2.36
CA TYR A 561 -19.36 -26.56 3.57
C TYR A 561 -18.87 -25.12 3.38
N LYS A 562 -18.67 -24.63 2.14
CA LYS A 562 -18.29 -23.25 1.80
C LYS A 562 -19.48 -22.31 1.72
N VAL A 563 -20.69 -22.84 1.53
CA VAL A 563 -21.90 -22.01 1.39
C VAL A 563 -22.21 -21.30 2.71
N PRO A 564 -22.39 -19.96 2.70
CA PRO A 564 -22.72 -19.23 3.93
C PRO A 564 -23.96 -19.80 4.62
N LYS A 565 -23.86 -20.09 5.91
CA LYS A 565 -25.01 -20.52 6.74
C LYS A 565 -26.00 -19.37 6.95
N ARG A 566 -25.47 -18.15 7.01
CA ARG A 566 -26.25 -16.92 7.18
C ARG A 566 -25.70 -15.85 6.23
N VAL A 567 -26.62 -15.10 5.61
CA VAL A 567 -26.33 -13.89 4.84
C VAL A 567 -27.03 -12.73 5.53
N VAL A 568 -26.28 -11.67 5.84
CA VAL A 568 -26.77 -10.45 6.48
C VAL A 568 -26.60 -9.30 5.49
N VAL A 569 -27.68 -8.59 5.18
CA VAL A 569 -27.63 -7.40 4.31
C VAL A 569 -27.26 -6.20 5.18
N VAL A 570 -26.24 -5.45 4.75
CA VAL A 570 -25.74 -4.25 5.43
C VAL A 570 -25.71 -3.08 4.45
N ASP A 571 -25.79 -1.86 4.97
CA ASP A 571 -25.74 -0.65 4.15
C ASP A 571 -24.34 -0.43 3.57
N GLU A 572 -23.29 -0.70 4.37
CA GLU A 572 -21.89 -0.60 3.97
C GLU A 572 -21.00 -1.59 4.74
N LEU A 573 -19.85 -1.92 4.18
CA LEU A 573 -18.82 -2.71 4.86
C LEU A 573 -17.77 -1.78 5.48
N PRO A 574 -17.29 -2.06 6.71
CA PRO A 574 -16.20 -1.30 7.32
C PRO A 574 -14.92 -1.46 6.48
N LYS A 575 -14.30 -0.33 6.13
CA LYS A 575 -13.11 -0.29 5.27
C LYS A 575 -12.00 0.55 5.87
N SER A 576 -10.77 0.16 5.64
CA SER A 576 -9.59 0.96 5.97
C SER A 576 -9.49 2.20 5.06
N LEU A 577 -8.58 3.12 5.38
CA LEU A 577 -8.32 4.33 4.57
C LEU A 577 -7.90 4.04 3.12
N ILE A 578 -7.31 2.88 2.89
CA ILE A 578 -6.95 2.40 1.55
C ILE A 578 -8.05 1.54 0.90
N GLY A 579 -9.26 1.52 1.50
CA GLY A 579 -10.42 0.83 0.95
C GLY A 579 -10.51 -0.67 1.23
N LYS A 580 -9.55 -1.25 1.98
CA LYS A 580 -9.57 -2.68 2.33
C LYS A 580 -10.67 -2.96 3.36
N VAL A 581 -11.49 -3.99 3.11
CA VAL A 581 -12.52 -4.46 4.05
C VAL A 581 -11.87 -4.94 5.36
N LEU A 582 -12.39 -4.50 6.48
CA LEU A 582 -11.93 -4.86 7.83
C LEU A 582 -12.75 -6.05 8.34
N ARG A 583 -12.43 -7.27 7.87
CA ARG A 583 -13.18 -8.50 8.20
C ARG A 583 -13.34 -8.73 9.71
N ARG A 584 -12.33 -8.36 10.51
CA ARG A 584 -12.45 -8.45 11.97
C ARG A 584 -13.61 -7.60 12.50
N GLN A 585 -13.71 -6.36 12.05
CA GLN A 585 -14.81 -5.48 12.45
C GLN A 585 -16.16 -6.01 11.94
N VAL A 586 -16.22 -6.52 10.70
CA VAL A 586 -17.42 -7.22 10.19
C VAL A 586 -17.81 -8.38 11.10
N ARG A 587 -16.83 -9.18 11.56
CA ARG A 587 -17.08 -10.30 12.49
C ARG A 587 -17.62 -9.80 13.83
N ASP A 588 -16.99 -8.79 14.40
CA ASP A 588 -17.40 -8.22 15.69
C ASP A 588 -18.82 -7.63 15.59
N ASP A 589 -19.12 -6.84 14.55
CA ASP A 589 -20.45 -6.28 14.28
C ASP A 589 -21.53 -7.37 14.13
N LEU A 590 -21.20 -8.50 13.45
CA LEU A 590 -22.12 -9.63 13.27
C LEU A 590 -22.35 -10.44 14.54
N LEU A 591 -21.37 -10.50 15.45
CA LEU A 591 -21.49 -11.12 16.76
C LEU A 591 -22.36 -10.26 17.69
N ASP A 592 -22.15 -8.95 17.70
CA ASP A 592 -22.92 -8.01 18.51
C ASP A 592 -24.40 -8.00 18.07
N ALA A 593 -24.65 -8.03 16.76
CA ALA A 593 -26.00 -8.12 16.20
C ALA A 593 -26.71 -9.46 16.50
N ALA A 594 -25.95 -10.53 16.79
CA ALA A 594 -26.51 -11.83 17.15
C ALA A 594 -26.76 -12.00 18.65
N GLY A 595 -26.16 -11.14 19.50
CA GLY A 595 -26.34 -11.13 20.96
C GLY A 595 -27.53 -10.30 21.45
N HIS A 596 -28.21 -9.60 20.52
CA HIS A 596 -29.46 -8.88 20.73
C HIS A 596 -30.57 -9.56 19.93
#